data_5985b4906bfcf3171db1344d1ea0834d
#
_entry.id   5985b4906bfcf3171db1344d1ea0834d
#
_cell.length_a   1.000
_cell.length_b   1.000
_cell.length_c   1.000
_cell.angle_alpha   90.00
_cell.angle_beta   90.00
_cell.angle_gamma   90.00
#
_symmetry.space_group_name_H-M   'P 1'
#
loop_
_entity.id
_entity.type
_entity.pdbx_description
1 polymer ?
#
loop_
_entity_poly.entity_id
_entity_poly.type
_entity_poly.pdbx_seq_one_letter_code
_entity_poly.pdbx_strand_id
1 'polypeptide(L)'
;MIAAIKNKQTYNPLSVSVKKPDLKLLNEKYLKLTPEERIKEICHDFDNILLSSSFGTTAVFQLFLFYKAGVNQPVHFIDTTYHFKETLDYKEKLTKLFDLKIIDIIPDKEQNEFSKLGELWRYDPDQCCQINKVEPFEKIRDKFEVWISGLMSWQSSHREKLNIFEEKKGVIKFYPILDVTEEEALKTIEENNLPMHPLKALGYESIGCKHCTLKGKKRKGRWAQTIKTECGLHL
;
A
#
# COMPACT_ATOMS: atom_id res chain seq x y z
N MET A 1 -59.28 23.03 14.36
CA MET A 1 -58.48 22.93 13.12
C MET A 1 -57.19 23.71 13.33
N ILE A 2 -56.10 22.97 13.61
CA ILE A 2 -54.76 23.56 13.81
C ILE A 2 -53.93 23.10 12.63
N ALA A 3 -53.50 24.06 11.81
CA ALA A 3 -52.69 23.83 10.63
C ALA A 3 -51.24 23.56 11.03
N ALA A 4 -50.70 22.39 10.66
CA ALA A 4 -49.32 22.04 10.86
C ALA A 4 -48.46 22.67 9.77
N ILE A 5 -47.58 23.60 10.14
CA ILE A 5 -46.56 24.18 9.28
C ILE A 5 -45.41 23.17 9.18
N LYS A 6 -45.28 22.52 8.02
CA LYS A 6 -44.10 21.68 7.69
C LYS A 6 -42.96 22.59 7.19
N ASN A 7 -42.03 22.93 8.06
CA ASN A 7 -40.75 23.50 7.65
C ASN A 7 -39.89 22.37 7.03
N LYS A 8 -39.84 22.30 5.71
CA LYS A 8 -38.79 21.54 4.98
C LYS A 8 -37.57 22.43 4.94
N GLN A 9 -36.63 22.23 5.87
CA GLN A 9 -35.29 22.70 5.70
C GLN A 9 -34.62 21.80 4.64
N THR A 10 -34.48 22.32 3.43
CA THR A 10 -33.66 21.76 2.38
C THR A 10 -32.21 21.97 2.79
N TYR A 11 -31.55 20.88 3.20
CA TYR A 11 -30.12 20.82 3.42
C TYR A 11 -29.44 21.00 2.05
N ASN A 12 -28.85 22.15 1.82
CA ASN A 12 -28.05 22.42 0.64
C ASN A 12 -26.61 22.09 1.03
N PRO A 13 -26.02 20.98 0.56
CA PRO A 13 -24.61 20.72 0.81
C PRO A 13 -23.84 21.78 0.02
N LEU A 14 -23.27 22.75 0.75
CA LEU A 14 -22.24 23.63 0.20
C LEU A 14 -21.14 22.73 -0.35
N SER A 15 -21.05 22.67 -1.65
CA SER A 15 -19.89 22.08 -2.33
C SER A 15 -18.70 22.99 -2.04
N VAL A 16 -18.02 22.72 -0.93
CA VAL A 16 -16.67 23.22 -0.73
C VAL A 16 -15.85 22.53 -1.82
N SER A 17 -15.51 23.26 -2.86
CA SER A 17 -14.52 22.81 -3.82
C SER A 17 -13.21 22.68 -3.06
N VAL A 18 -12.90 21.49 -2.57
CA VAL A 18 -11.58 21.18 -1.99
C VAL A 18 -10.57 21.41 -3.11
N LYS A 19 -9.85 22.51 -3.00
CA LYS A 19 -8.84 22.88 -4.00
C LYS A 19 -7.81 21.76 -3.99
N LYS A 20 -7.67 21.06 -5.14
CA LYS A 20 -6.73 19.98 -5.29
C LYS A 20 -5.33 20.46 -4.88
N PRO A 21 -4.61 19.74 -4.02
CA PRO A 21 -3.31 20.19 -3.54
C PRO A 21 -2.30 20.30 -4.70
N ASP A 22 -1.45 21.29 -4.63
CA ASP A 22 -0.34 21.46 -5.58
C ASP A 22 0.76 20.43 -5.26
N LEU A 23 0.86 19.39 -6.09
CA LEU A 23 1.83 18.31 -5.89
C LEU A 23 3.28 18.78 -5.98
N LYS A 24 3.56 19.84 -6.73
CA LYS A 24 4.92 20.41 -6.81
C LYS A 24 5.31 20.99 -5.47
N LEU A 25 4.45 21.80 -4.86
CA LEU A 25 4.69 22.37 -3.54
C LEU A 25 4.77 21.28 -2.45
N LEU A 26 3.92 20.25 -2.51
CA LEU A 26 4.01 19.11 -1.61
C LEU A 26 5.35 18.39 -1.73
N ASN A 27 5.79 18.08 -2.95
CA ASN A 27 7.09 17.44 -3.16
C ASN A 27 8.24 18.31 -2.62
N GLU A 28 8.25 19.63 -2.91
CA GLU A 28 9.28 20.56 -2.40
C GLU A 28 9.28 20.65 -0.87
N LYS A 29 8.11 20.60 -0.21
CA LYS A 29 7.96 20.59 1.26
C LYS A 29 8.53 19.29 1.83
N TYR A 30 8.05 18.15 1.34
CA TYR A 30 8.35 16.84 1.93
C TYR A 30 9.76 16.32 1.64
N LEU A 31 10.39 16.74 0.53
CA LEU A 31 11.80 16.41 0.26
C LEU A 31 12.76 16.95 1.33
N LYS A 32 12.38 17.98 2.07
CA LYS A 32 13.19 18.56 3.16
C LYS A 32 13.03 17.83 4.48
N LEU A 33 12.05 16.93 4.60
CA LEU A 33 11.71 16.20 5.81
C LEU A 33 12.34 14.81 5.79
N THR A 34 12.70 14.32 6.96
CA THR A 34 13.04 12.90 7.15
C THR A 34 11.81 12.02 6.96
N PRO A 35 11.96 10.72 6.67
CA PRO A 35 10.83 9.79 6.53
C PRO A 35 9.87 9.79 7.73
N GLU A 36 10.40 9.91 8.96
CA GLU A 36 9.59 9.98 10.18
C GLU A 36 8.79 11.29 10.27
N GLU A 37 9.43 12.43 9.94
CA GLU A 37 8.75 13.73 9.89
C GLU A 37 7.67 13.75 8.81
N ARG A 38 7.92 13.15 7.63
CA ARG A 38 6.94 13.00 6.56
C ARG A 38 5.69 12.25 7.03
N ILE A 39 5.86 11.18 7.82
CA ILE A 39 4.77 10.39 8.37
C ILE A 39 3.94 11.18 9.38
N LYS A 40 4.56 12.04 10.17
CA LYS A 40 3.86 12.95 11.08
C LYS A 40 3.12 14.05 10.32
N GLU A 41 3.81 14.68 9.36
CA GLU A 41 3.30 15.82 8.62
C GLU A 41 2.12 15.47 7.72
N ILE A 42 2.06 14.26 7.14
CA ILE A 42 0.95 13.84 6.29
C ILE A 42 -0.38 13.83 7.04
N CYS A 43 -0.37 13.56 8.35
CA CYS A 43 -1.56 13.58 9.20
C CYS A 43 -2.05 15.01 9.53
N HIS A 44 -1.22 16.02 9.27
CA HIS A 44 -1.61 17.42 9.36
C HIS A 44 -2.17 17.95 8.03
N ASP A 45 -1.62 17.46 6.92
CA ASP A 45 -1.98 17.94 5.58
C ASP A 45 -3.23 17.24 5.01
N PHE A 46 -3.58 16.03 5.51
CA PHE A 46 -4.71 15.23 5.01
C PHE A 46 -5.48 14.57 6.16
N ASP A 47 -6.80 14.67 6.11
CA ASP A 47 -7.69 14.06 7.12
C ASP A 47 -7.96 12.58 6.84
N ASN A 48 -8.02 12.20 5.55
CA ASN A 48 -8.50 10.89 5.14
C ASN A 48 -7.41 10.09 4.40
N ILE A 49 -6.65 9.30 5.16
CA ILE A 49 -5.43 8.62 4.73
C ILE A 49 -5.63 7.11 4.60
N LEU A 50 -5.28 6.54 3.46
CA LEU A 50 -5.20 5.10 3.22
C LEU A 50 -3.75 4.63 3.36
N LEU A 51 -3.40 3.98 4.46
CA LEU A 51 -2.11 3.29 4.59
C LEU A 51 -2.26 1.84 4.13
N SER A 52 -1.40 1.40 3.20
CA SER A 52 -1.39 0.02 2.75
C SER A 52 -0.03 -0.65 2.95
N SER A 53 -0.06 -1.95 3.26
CA SER A 53 1.12 -2.80 3.32
C SER A 53 0.86 -4.16 2.70
N SER A 54 1.84 -4.68 1.95
CA SER A 54 1.82 -6.06 1.44
C SER A 54 2.51 -7.05 2.36
N PHE A 55 3.03 -6.61 3.48
CA PHE A 55 3.85 -7.40 4.42
C PHE A 55 4.98 -8.18 3.72
N GLY A 56 5.58 -7.57 2.68
CA GLY A 56 6.74 -8.10 1.98
C GLY A 56 8.04 -7.89 2.76
N THR A 57 9.19 -8.14 2.11
CA THR A 57 10.52 -8.19 2.75
C THR A 57 10.96 -6.89 3.44
N THR A 58 10.48 -5.74 2.97
CA THR A 58 10.83 -4.42 3.51
C THR A 58 9.68 -3.74 4.28
N ALA A 59 8.54 -4.43 4.41
CA ALA A 59 7.34 -3.84 5.04
C ALA A 59 7.57 -3.44 6.49
N VAL A 60 8.39 -4.20 7.23
CA VAL A 60 8.68 -3.91 8.65
C VAL A 60 9.29 -2.52 8.83
N PHE A 61 10.13 -2.06 7.90
CA PHE A 61 10.75 -0.74 7.97
C PHE A 61 9.71 0.38 7.95
N GLN A 62 8.79 0.38 6.98
CA GLN A 62 7.73 1.37 6.93
C GLN A 62 6.84 1.33 8.18
N LEU A 63 6.38 0.13 8.57
CA LEU A 63 5.50 -0.04 9.73
C LEU A 63 6.18 0.39 11.04
N PHE A 64 7.48 0.13 11.18
CA PHE A 64 8.28 0.61 12.30
C PHE A 64 8.34 2.14 12.36
N LEU A 65 8.51 2.82 11.22
CA LEU A 65 8.51 4.28 11.18
C LEU A 65 7.15 4.87 11.60
N PHE A 66 6.03 4.26 11.20
CA PHE A 66 4.69 4.65 11.67
C PHE A 66 4.56 4.46 13.19
N TYR A 67 4.99 3.31 13.69
CA TYR A 67 5.00 3.02 15.13
C TYR A 67 5.86 4.03 15.90
N LYS A 68 7.09 4.31 15.45
CA LYS A 68 8.02 5.26 16.04
C LYS A 68 7.49 6.70 16.00
N ALA A 69 6.81 7.08 14.92
CA ALA A 69 6.17 8.38 14.77
C ALA A 69 4.94 8.55 15.66
N GLY A 70 4.43 7.50 16.30
CA GLY A 70 3.22 7.52 17.11
C GLY A 70 1.95 7.69 16.27
N VAL A 71 2.00 7.39 14.97
CA VAL A 71 0.89 7.53 14.02
C VAL A 71 0.12 6.21 13.92
N ASN A 72 -1.05 6.16 14.53
CA ASN A 72 -1.89 4.96 14.59
C ASN A 72 -2.93 4.95 13.44
N GLN A 73 -2.45 4.78 12.20
CA GLN A 73 -3.31 4.63 11.03
C GLN A 73 -3.66 3.14 10.80
N PRO A 74 -4.91 2.80 10.48
CA PRO A 74 -5.26 1.45 10.07
C PRO A 74 -4.46 1.03 8.83
N VAL A 75 -3.88 -0.16 8.88
CA VAL A 75 -3.09 -0.72 7.78
C VAL A 75 -3.98 -1.62 6.92
N HIS A 76 -4.17 -1.24 5.67
CA HIS A 76 -4.95 -2.03 4.71
C HIS A 76 -4.06 -3.08 4.04
N PHE A 77 -4.47 -4.32 4.14
CA PHE A 77 -3.82 -5.46 3.51
C PHE A 77 -4.72 -6.05 2.43
N ILE A 78 -4.21 -6.14 1.20
CA ILE A 78 -4.96 -6.78 0.12
C ILE A 78 -4.71 -8.28 0.21
N ASP A 79 -5.65 -9.02 0.79
CA ASP A 79 -5.60 -10.47 0.83
C ASP A 79 -6.13 -11.04 -0.48
N THR A 80 -5.20 -11.34 -1.38
CA THR A 80 -5.51 -11.94 -2.68
C THR A 80 -5.90 -13.41 -2.59
N THR A 81 -5.88 -14.03 -1.41
CA THR A 81 -6.00 -15.47 -1.14
C THR A 81 -4.89 -16.35 -1.72
N TYR A 82 -3.87 -15.73 -2.32
CA TYR A 82 -2.72 -16.41 -2.94
C TYR A 82 -1.39 -16.11 -2.21
N HIS A 83 -1.45 -15.64 -0.97
CA HIS A 83 -0.25 -15.38 -0.20
C HIS A 83 0.47 -16.66 0.22
N PHE A 84 1.77 -16.55 0.45
CA PHE A 84 2.50 -17.55 1.20
C PHE A 84 2.00 -17.59 2.65
N LYS A 85 2.00 -18.77 3.27
CA LYS A 85 1.68 -18.89 4.70
C LYS A 85 2.61 -18.02 5.55
N GLU A 86 3.89 -17.98 5.18
CA GLU A 86 4.92 -17.17 5.85
C GLU A 86 4.61 -15.67 5.79
N THR A 87 3.96 -15.18 4.72
CA THR A 87 3.51 -13.78 4.64
C THR A 87 2.36 -13.50 5.61
N LEU A 88 1.42 -14.43 5.74
CA LEU A 88 0.30 -14.32 6.67
C LEU A 88 0.78 -14.38 8.12
N ASP A 89 1.64 -15.34 8.45
CA ASP A 89 2.25 -15.48 9.77
C ASP A 89 3.09 -14.21 10.13
N TYR A 90 3.78 -13.67 9.14
CA TYR A 90 4.56 -12.43 9.31
C TYR A 90 3.67 -11.21 9.51
N LYS A 91 2.54 -11.11 8.80
CA LYS A 91 1.50 -10.09 9.04
C LYS A 91 1.04 -10.13 10.50
N GLU A 92 0.68 -11.31 11.01
CA GLU A 92 0.26 -11.47 12.41
C GLU A 92 1.36 -11.08 13.39
N LYS A 93 2.62 -11.47 13.11
CA LYS A 93 3.77 -11.12 13.95
C LYS A 93 3.96 -9.61 14.05
N LEU A 94 3.94 -8.90 12.91
CA LEU A 94 4.10 -7.44 12.89
C LEU A 94 2.89 -6.72 13.48
N THR A 95 1.69 -7.26 13.29
CA THR A 95 0.47 -6.74 13.92
C THR A 95 0.60 -6.72 15.44
N LYS A 96 1.07 -7.81 16.04
CA LYS A 96 1.30 -7.89 17.49
C LYS A 96 2.47 -7.00 17.95
N LEU A 97 3.56 -6.94 17.15
CA LEU A 97 4.77 -6.21 17.51
C LEU A 97 4.53 -4.70 17.58
N PHE A 98 3.73 -4.15 16.66
CA PHE A 98 3.48 -2.72 16.54
C PHE A 98 2.05 -2.30 16.92
N ASP A 99 1.27 -3.20 17.51
CA ASP A 99 -0.14 -2.99 17.87
C ASP A 99 -0.96 -2.41 16.70
N LEU A 100 -0.85 -3.02 15.51
CA LEU A 100 -1.47 -2.52 14.30
C LEU A 100 -2.96 -2.88 14.24
N LYS A 101 -3.77 -1.93 13.79
CA LYS A 101 -5.14 -2.20 13.34
C LYS A 101 -5.12 -2.60 11.87
N ILE A 102 -5.42 -3.86 11.58
CA ILE A 102 -5.43 -4.37 10.20
C ILE A 102 -6.84 -4.35 9.62
N ILE A 103 -6.95 -3.91 8.37
CA ILE A 103 -8.17 -4.01 7.56
C ILE A 103 -7.84 -4.85 6.33
N ASP A 104 -8.37 -6.07 6.28
CA ASP A 104 -8.19 -6.96 5.14
C ASP A 104 -9.16 -6.57 4.00
N ILE A 105 -8.59 -6.36 2.80
CA ILE A 105 -9.32 -6.12 1.57
C ILE A 105 -9.33 -7.43 0.81
N ILE A 106 -10.49 -8.04 0.70
CA ILE A 106 -10.67 -9.34 0.05
C ILE A 106 -11.36 -9.16 -1.32
N PRO A 107 -11.03 -9.98 -2.32
CA PRO A 107 -11.73 -10.01 -3.59
C PRO A 107 -13.16 -10.52 -3.42
N ASP A 108 -13.99 -10.23 -4.41
CA ASP A 108 -15.30 -10.87 -4.54
C ASP A 108 -15.14 -12.39 -4.59
N LYS A 109 -15.98 -13.10 -3.85
CA LYS A 109 -15.85 -14.54 -3.67
C LYS A 109 -15.98 -15.31 -5.00
N GLU A 110 -16.98 -14.98 -5.81
CA GLU A 110 -17.25 -15.69 -7.08
C GLU A 110 -16.15 -15.42 -8.09
N GLN A 111 -15.69 -14.18 -8.19
CA GLN A 111 -14.57 -13.79 -9.05
C GLN A 111 -13.25 -14.43 -8.61
N ASN A 112 -13.00 -14.52 -7.31
CA ASN A 112 -11.82 -15.19 -6.77
C ASN A 112 -11.84 -16.70 -7.09
N GLU A 113 -12.99 -17.37 -6.91
CA GLU A 113 -13.15 -18.79 -7.27
C GLU A 113 -12.98 -19.00 -8.79
N PHE A 114 -13.58 -18.15 -9.64
CA PHE A 114 -13.34 -18.16 -11.08
C PHE A 114 -11.84 -18.06 -11.41
N SER A 115 -11.15 -17.10 -10.77
CA SER A 115 -9.70 -16.92 -10.93
C SER A 115 -8.89 -18.16 -10.52
N LYS A 116 -9.31 -18.86 -9.45
CA LYS A 116 -8.68 -20.10 -8.99
C LYS A 116 -8.90 -21.25 -9.94
N LEU A 117 -10.15 -21.51 -10.33
CA LEU A 117 -10.51 -22.62 -11.21
C LEU A 117 -9.87 -22.48 -12.60
N GLY A 118 -9.78 -21.24 -13.11
CA GLY A 118 -9.13 -20.94 -14.39
C GLY A 118 -7.61 -20.83 -14.31
N GLU A 119 -6.99 -21.02 -13.14
CA GLU A 119 -5.53 -20.80 -12.92
C GLU A 119 -5.03 -19.49 -13.55
N LEU A 120 -5.81 -18.39 -13.43
CA LEU A 120 -5.51 -17.13 -14.12
C LEU A 120 -4.11 -16.58 -13.80
N TRP A 121 -3.54 -16.89 -12.62
CA TRP A 121 -2.14 -16.53 -12.33
C TRP A 121 -1.13 -17.07 -13.35
N ARG A 122 -1.48 -18.16 -14.08
CA ARG A 122 -0.63 -18.83 -15.06
C ARG A 122 -0.95 -18.37 -16.48
N TYR A 123 -2.22 -18.27 -16.84
CA TYR A 123 -2.67 -18.02 -18.21
C TYR A 123 -2.93 -16.54 -18.50
N ASP A 124 -3.42 -15.79 -17.53
CA ASP A 124 -3.67 -14.35 -17.62
C ASP A 124 -3.35 -13.66 -16.27
N PRO A 125 -2.06 -13.43 -15.97
CA PRO A 125 -1.65 -12.79 -14.72
C PRO A 125 -2.19 -11.36 -14.54
N ASP A 126 -2.54 -10.67 -15.63
CA ASP A 126 -3.11 -9.33 -15.56
C ASP A 126 -4.55 -9.38 -15.11
N GLN A 127 -5.37 -10.25 -15.68
CA GLN A 127 -6.75 -10.48 -15.23
C GLN A 127 -6.78 -11.03 -13.79
N CYS A 128 -5.87 -11.95 -13.44
CA CYS A 128 -5.73 -12.45 -12.07
C CYS A 128 -5.47 -11.30 -11.09
N CYS A 129 -4.55 -10.38 -11.41
CA CYS A 129 -4.28 -9.21 -10.57
C CYS A 129 -5.46 -8.23 -10.55
N GLN A 130 -6.15 -8.05 -11.67
CA GLN A 130 -7.32 -7.18 -11.75
C GLN A 130 -8.40 -7.64 -10.76
N ILE A 131 -8.80 -8.89 -10.85
CA ILE A 131 -9.85 -9.49 -10.01
C ILE A 131 -9.45 -9.51 -8.53
N ASN A 132 -8.25 -10.00 -8.22
CA ASN A 132 -7.88 -10.34 -6.84
C ASN A 132 -7.17 -9.22 -6.10
N LYS A 133 -6.84 -8.11 -6.77
CA LYS A 133 -6.07 -7.03 -6.16
C LYS A 133 -6.56 -5.64 -6.53
N VAL A 134 -6.65 -5.32 -7.84
CA VAL A 134 -6.92 -3.96 -8.29
C VAL A 134 -8.35 -3.56 -7.98
N GLU A 135 -9.34 -4.33 -8.44
CA GLU A 135 -10.75 -4.05 -8.22
C GLU A 135 -11.16 -3.99 -6.74
N PRO A 136 -10.76 -4.95 -5.87
CA PRO A 136 -11.06 -4.85 -4.45
C PRO A 136 -10.48 -3.60 -3.80
N PHE A 137 -9.27 -3.21 -4.20
CA PHE A 137 -8.61 -2.03 -3.68
C PHE A 137 -9.25 -0.73 -4.19
N GLU A 138 -9.59 -0.64 -5.48
CA GLU A 138 -10.24 0.53 -6.07
C GLU A 138 -11.59 0.85 -5.43
N LYS A 139 -12.36 -0.15 -5.03
CA LYS A 139 -13.64 0.01 -4.32
C LYS A 139 -13.54 0.79 -3.00
N ILE A 140 -12.37 0.79 -2.36
CA ILE A 140 -12.16 1.49 -1.10
C ILE A 140 -11.30 2.75 -1.27
N ARG A 141 -10.34 2.73 -2.19
CA ARG A 141 -9.33 3.79 -2.40
C ARG A 141 -9.99 5.16 -2.62
N ASP A 142 -11.06 5.20 -3.39
CA ASP A 142 -11.76 6.46 -3.77
C ASP A 142 -12.46 7.15 -2.59
N LYS A 143 -12.45 6.51 -1.42
CA LYS A 143 -12.95 7.10 -0.17
C LYS A 143 -11.87 7.89 0.59
N PHE A 144 -10.63 7.88 0.10
CA PHE A 144 -9.48 8.48 0.76
C PHE A 144 -8.87 9.58 -0.12
N GLU A 145 -8.30 10.59 0.53
CA GLU A 145 -7.63 11.72 -0.14
C GLU A 145 -6.24 11.34 -0.62
N VAL A 146 -5.51 10.57 0.19
CA VAL A 146 -4.15 10.16 -0.10
C VAL A 146 -3.93 8.68 0.22
N TRP A 147 -3.19 7.99 -0.66
CA TRP A 147 -2.79 6.61 -0.50
C TRP A 147 -1.30 6.50 -0.20
N ILE A 148 -0.95 6.03 0.99
CA ILE A 148 0.41 5.78 1.43
C ILE A 148 0.84 4.35 1.08
N SER A 149 1.99 4.24 0.42
CA SER A 149 2.59 2.97 0.03
C SER A 149 4.10 2.96 0.28
N GLY A 150 4.63 1.82 0.74
CA GLY A 150 6.04 1.63 1.11
C GLY A 150 6.96 1.32 -0.07
N LEU A 151 6.85 2.06 -1.17
CA LEU A 151 7.77 1.93 -2.28
C LEU A 151 9.10 2.62 -1.97
N MET A 152 10.19 2.03 -2.45
CA MET A 152 11.53 2.61 -2.44
C MET A 152 12.08 2.65 -3.85
N SER A 153 12.79 3.70 -4.23
CA SER A 153 13.29 3.97 -5.59
C SER A 153 14.20 2.85 -6.12
N TRP A 154 15.09 2.34 -5.28
CA TRP A 154 16.05 1.28 -5.64
C TRP A 154 15.44 -0.09 -5.99
N GLN A 155 14.15 -0.28 -5.71
CA GLN A 155 13.50 -1.59 -5.91
C GLN A 155 13.24 -1.92 -7.40
N SER A 156 13.10 -0.92 -8.28
CA SER A 156 12.98 -1.13 -9.73
C SER A 156 13.22 0.18 -10.52
N SER A 157 13.56 0.07 -11.80
CA SER A 157 13.74 1.23 -12.71
C SER A 157 12.46 2.07 -12.90
N HIS A 158 11.29 1.46 -12.72
CA HIS A 158 10.03 2.20 -12.69
C HIS A 158 9.94 3.08 -11.46
N ARG A 159 10.30 2.54 -10.27
CA ARG A 159 10.21 3.24 -8.99
C ARG A 159 11.26 4.33 -8.82
N GLU A 160 12.40 4.18 -9.46
CA GLU A 160 13.47 5.18 -9.49
C GLU A 160 13.01 6.53 -10.06
N LYS A 161 11.99 6.51 -10.91
CA LYS A 161 11.44 7.70 -11.58
C LYS A 161 10.27 8.36 -10.85
N LEU A 162 9.83 7.78 -9.73
CA LEU A 162 8.70 8.30 -8.95
C LEU A 162 9.12 9.53 -8.13
N ASN A 163 8.15 10.39 -7.86
CA ASN A 163 8.26 11.45 -6.86
C ASN A 163 7.62 11.01 -5.55
N ILE A 164 7.92 11.70 -4.44
CA ILE A 164 7.32 11.41 -3.12
C ILE A 164 5.79 11.48 -3.19
N PHE A 165 5.27 12.49 -3.90
CA PHE A 165 3.85 12.59 -4.24
C PHE A 165 3.65 12.47 -5.73
N GLU A 166 2.70 11.64 -6.10
CA GLU A 166 2.21 11.51 -7.47
C GLU A 166 0.70 11.46 -7.51
N GLU A 167 0.14 11.90 -8.62
CA GLU A 167 -1.27 11.66 -8.90
C GLU A 167 -1.41 10.67 -10.03
N LYS A 168 -2.23 9.66 -9.81
CA LYS A 168 -2.58 8.70 -10.83
C LYS A 168 -4.04 8.30 -10.72
N LYS A 169 -4.76 8.39 -11.83
CA LYS A 169 -6.20 8.04 -11.89
C LYS A 169 -7.02 8.78 -10.81
N GLY A 170 -6.73 10.06 -10.57
CA GLY A 170 -7.44 10.89 -9.60
C GLY A 170 -7.09 10.65 -8.13
N VAL A 171 -6.11 9.80 -7.83
CA VAL A 171 -5.66 9.51 -6.47
C VAL A 171 -4.27 10.07 -6.24
N ILE A 172 -4.09 10.77 -5.12
CA ILE A 172 -2.79 11.20 -4.65
C ILE A 172 -2.11 10.01 -4.00
N LYS A 173 -0.95 9.63 -4.51
CA LYS A 173 -0.07 8.61 -3.93
C LYS A 173 1.05 9.28 -3.18
N PHE A 174 1.35 8.77 -1.99
CA PHE A 174 2.43 9.25 -1.15
C PHE A 174 3.38 8.11 -0.78
N TYR A 175 4.67 8.34 -1.02
CA TYR A 175 5.75 7.38 -0.79
C TYR A 175 6.74 7.95 0.24
N PRO A 176 6.46 7.87 1.55
CA PRO A 176 7.26 8.55 2.59
C PRO A 176 8.71 8.09 2.67
N ILE A 177 9.00 6.90 2.15
CA ILE A 177 10.32 6.24 2.21
C ILE A 177 10.95 6.03 0.83
N LEU A 178 10.48 6.76 -0.20
CA LEU A 178 10.89 6.53 -1.58
C LEU A 178 12.40 6.69 -1.79
N ASP A 179 13.00 7.69 -1.18
CA ASP A 179 14.41 8.07 -1.29
C ASP A 179 15.33 7.40 -0.25
N VAL A 180 14.77 6.57 0.64
CA VAL A 180 15.56 5.77 1.58
C VAL A 180 16.33 4.69 0.81
N THR A 181 17.62 4.60 1.03
CA THR A 181 18.48 3.57 0.42
C THR A 181 18.23 2.19 1.02
N GLU A 182 18.64 1.14 0.30
CA GLU A 182 18.57 -0.22 0.83
C GLU A 182 19.42 -0.39 2.09
N GLU A 183 20.60 0.22 2.11
CA GLU A 183 21.53 0.18 3.23
C GLU A 183 20.93 0.83 4.48
N GLU A 184 20.36 2.03 4.36
CA GLU A 184 19.70 2.73 5.47
C GLU A 184 18.51 1.94 6.04
N ALA A 185 17.70 1.37 5.16
CA ALA A 185 16.56 0.55 5.58
C ALA A 185 17.03 -0.71 6.33
N LEU A 186 18.03 -1.43 5.81
CA LEU A 186 18.58 -2.63 6.44
C LEU A 186 19.28 -2.32 7.76
N LYS A 187 20.06 -1.25 7.82
CA LYS A 187 20.72 -0.79 9.05
C LYS A 187 19.68 -0.48 10.13
N THR A 188 18.62 0.25 9.80
CA THR A 188 17.55 0.55 10.77
C THR A 188 16.86 -0.72 11.27
N ILE A 189 16.63 -1.70 10.39
CA ILE A 189 16.03 -2.99 10.74
C ILE A 189 16.95 -3.75 11.72
N GLU A 190 18.25 -3.78 11.48
CA GLU A 190 19.23 -4.46 12.31
C GLU A 190 19.40 -3.78 13.67
N GLU A 191 19.63 -2.46 13.70
CA GLU A 191 19.82 -1.67 14.92
C GLU A 191 18.62 -1.76 15.89
N ASN A 192 17.41 -1.96 15.34
CA ASN A 192 16.19 -2.09 16.15
C ASN A 192 15.75 -3.55 16.34
N ASN A 193 16.56 -4.52 15.96
CA ASN A 193 16.25 -5.96 16.06
C ASN A 193 14.88 -6.32 15.46
N LEU A 194 14.50 -5.69 14.34
CA LEU A 194 13.21 -5.90 13.72
C LEU A 194 13.18 -7.24 12.98
N PRO A 195 12.06 -7.99 13.05
CA PRO A 195 11.99 -9.28 12.38
C PRO A 195 11.96 -9.12 10.87
N MET A 196 12.78 -9.86 10.16
CA MET A 196 12.73 -9.96 8.71
C MET A 196 11.67 -10.97 8.27
N HIS A 197 11.15 -10.79 7.03
CA HIS A 197 10.24 -11.76 6.44
C HIS A 197 10.94 -13.14 6.29
N PRO A 198 10.33 -14.25 6.76
CA PRO A 198 11.01 -15.56 6.80
C PRO A 198 11.57 -16.03 5.46
N LEU A 199 10.85 -15.78 4.36
CA LEU A 199 11.28 -16.18 3.03
C LEU A 199 12.53 -15.42 2.53
N LYS A 200 12.90 -14.27 3.14
CA LYS A 200 14.10 -13.54 2.72
C LYS A 200 15.35 -14.38 2.92
N ALA A 201 15.48 -15.08 4.05
CA ALA A 201 16.57 -15.99 4.32
C ALA A 201 16.64 -17.20 3.36
N LEU A 202 15.51 -17.51 2.70
CA LEU A 202 15.40 -18.58 1.71
C LEU A 202 15.67 -18.11 0.27
N GLY A 203 16.10 -16.85 0.08
CA GLY A 203 16.46 -16.29 -1.21
C GLY A 203 15.34 -15.60 -1.97
N TYR A 204 14.23 -15.25 -1.31
CA TYR A 204 13.16 -14.42 -1.87
C TYR A 204 13.38 -12.95 -1.49
N GLU A 205 14.02 -12.17 -2.34
CA GLU A 205 14.26 -10.75 -2.06
C GLU A 205 13.01 -9.85 -2.27
N SER A 206 12.06 -10.29 -3.08
CA SER A 206 10.77 -9.62 -3.28
C SER A 206 9.64 -10.64 -3.25
N ILE A 207 8.60 -10.37 -2.48
CA ILE A 207 7.51 -11.30 -2.21
C ILE A 207 6.16 -10.70 -2.64
N GLY A 208 5.28 -11.56 -3.16
CA GLY A 208 3.89 -11.28 -3.47
C GLY A 208 3.08 -12.57 -3.44
N CYS A 209 2.12 -12.75 -4.36
CA CYS A 209 1.37 -14.00 -4.48
C CYS A 209 2.32 -15.17 -4.75
N LYS A 210 2.08 -16.34 -4.11
CA LYS A 210 2.94 -17.53 -4.20
C LYS A 210 3.17 -18.02 -5.64
N HIS A 211 2.14 -17.98 -6.46
CA HIS A 211 2.23 -18.42 -7.87
C HIS A 211 3.02 -17.46 -8.76
N CYS A 212 3.17 -16.19 -8.35
CA CYS A 212 3.88 -15.16 -9.10
C CYS A 212 5.24 -14.80 -8.49
N THR A 213 5.77 -15.63 -7.57
CA THR A 213 7.01 -15.33 -6.85
C THR A 213 7.92 -16.55 -6.78
N LEU A 214 9.10 -16.42 -7.36
CA LEU A 214 10.20 -17.39 -7.28
C LEU A 214 11.36 -16.78 -6.46
N LYS A 215 12.31 -17.61 -6.06
CA LYS A 215 13.60 -17.15 -5.50
C LYS A 215 14.32 -16.28 -6.52
N GLY A 216 14.95 -15.22 -6.08
CA GLY A 216 15.70 -14.34 -6.97
C GLY A 216 16.12 -13.04 -6.34
N LYS A 217 17.18 -12.46 -6.91
CA LYS A 217 17.72 -11.15 -6.48
C LYS A 217 16.79 -10.02 -6.89
N LYS A 218 16.63 -9.04 -6.01
CA LYS A 218 15.73 -7.88 -6.19
C LYS A 218 14.33 -8.35 -6.60
N ARG A 219 13.79 -7.83 -7.71
CA ARG A 219 12.45 -8.20 -8.22
C ARG A 219 12.49 -9.26 -9.33
N LYS A 220 13.66 -9.83 -9.67
CA LYS A 220 13.80 -10.85 -10.74
C LYS A 220 12.98 -12.12 -10.50
N GLY A 221 12.66 -12.45 -9.25
CA GLY A 221 11.77 -13.55 -8.89
C GLY A 221 10.28 -13.24 -9.07
N ARG A 222 9.89 -11.97 -9.32
CA ARG A 222 8.48 -11.59 -9.50
C ARG A 222 8.08 -11.72 -10.96
N TRP A 223 6.98 -12.45 -11.17
CA TRP A 223 6.46 -12.70 -12.54
C TRP A 223 7.52 -13.21 -13.52
N ALA A 224 8.50 -13.97 -13.04
CA ALA A 224 9.67 -14.40 -13.82
C ALA A 224 9.34 -15.20 -15.10
N GLN A 225 8.11 -15.73 -15.21
CA GLN A 225 7.64 -16.47 -16.36
C GLN A 225 6.71 -15.62 -17.27
N THR A 226 6.65 -14.30 -17.08
CA THR A 226 5.80 -13.39 -17.84
C THR A 226 6.58 -12.13 -18.21
N ILE A 227 6.00 -11.29 -19.09
CA ILE A 227 6.54 -9.96 -19.42
C ILE A 227 6.22 -8.89 -18.37
N LYS A 228 5.47 -9.24 -17.34
CA LYS A 228 5.02 -8.32 -16.30
C LYS A 228 6.15 -7.93 -15.36
N THR A 229 6.27 -6.64 -15.03
CA THR A 229 7.32 -6.09 -14.15
C THR A 229 6.78 -5.46 -12.88
N GLU A 230 5.54 -4.96 -12.91
CA GLU A 230 4.84 -4.34 -11.77
C GLU A 230 3.40 -4.84 -11.67
N CYS A 231 2.80 -4.72 -10.49
CA CYS A 231 1.37 -4.99 -10.33
C CYS A 231 0.55 -3.78 -10.78
N GLY A 232 -0.68 -4.01 -11.24
CA GLY A 232 -1.56 -2.97 -11.75
C GLY A 232 -1.90 -1.82 -10.78
N LEU A 233 -1.60 -1.96 -9.49
CA LEU A 233 -1.78 -0.89 -8.51
C LEU A 233 -0.76 0.26 -8.65
N HIS A 234 0.42 -0.03 -9.20
CA HIS A 234 1.53 0.91 -9.30
C HIS A 234 1.90 1.29 -10.74
N LEU A 235 1.11 0.81 -11.70
CA LEU A 235 1.23 1.14 -13.12
C LEU A 235 0.40 2.37 -13.48
#